data_1d27f215341ebc19ff30897a9cf7eef8
#
_entry.id   1d27f215341ebc19ff30897a9cf7eef8
#
_cell.length_a   1.000
_cell.length_b   1.000
_cell.length_c   1.000
_cell.angle_alpha   90.00
_cell.angle_beta   90.00
_cell.angle_gamma   90.00
#
_symmetry.space_group_name_H-M   'P 1'
#
loop_
_entity.id
_entity.type
_entity.pdbx_description
1 polymer ?
#
loop_
_entity_poly.entity_id
_entity_poly.type
_entity_poly.pdbx_seq_one_letter_code
_entity_poly.pdbx_strand_id
1 'polypeptide(L)'
;MDSKDRQIIRALQQNGRMSNQDLAEAVNLSPSPCLRRMRNLEKQGVIRGFSAEVDAAAYGLPITVFVRIRLERHNETDVQHFERRIAMIEEVLECHILTGAMDYQLRVLVPDLEAYEDFIRNRIHPIGGIASIDTSFVYSTVKRSAVFPRLRTL
;
A
#
# COMPACT_ATOMS: atom_id res chain seq x y z
N MET A 1 21.07 9.07 4.02
CA MET A 1 19.98 9.31 5.00
C MET A 1 20.54 9.18 6.42
N ASP A 2 20.50 10.26 7.20
CA ASP A 2 20.99 10.32 8.57
C ASP A 2 19.86 10.23 9.62
N SER A 3 20.21 10.41 10.91
CA SER A 3 19.23 10.36 12.00
C SER A 3 18.19 11.49 11.94
N LYS A 4 18.57 12.67 11.46
CA LYS A 4 17.67 13.82 11.29
C LYS A 4 16.68 13.58 10.15
N ASP A 5 17.12 12.98 9.06
CA ASP A 5 16.25 12.61 7.95
C ASP A 5 15.17 11.60 8.41
N ARG A 6 15.56 10.62 9.24
CA ARG A 6 14.62 9.64 9.82
C ARG A 6 13.62 10.30 10.79
N GLN A 7 14.05 11.32 11.56
CA GLN A 7 13.15 12.10 12.41
C GLN A 7 12.13 12.87 11.58
N ILE A 8 12.56 13.53 10.48
CA ILE A 8 11.68 14.22 9.54
C ILE A 8 10.64 13.26 8.96
N ILE A 9 11.08 12.11 8.42
CA ILE A 9 10.18 11.10 7.86
C ILE A 9 9.15 10.65 8.91
N ARG A 10 9.59 10.35 10.13
CA ARG A 10 8.69 9.89 11.18
C ARG A 10 7.66 10.94 11.59
N ALA A 11 8.06 12.20 11.72
CA ALA A 11 7.16 13.30 12.01
C ALA A 11 6.10 13.45 10.91
N LEU A 12 6.51 13.40 9.64
CA LEU A 12 5.60 13.46 8.50
C LEU A 12 4.70 12.23 8.36
N GLN A 13 5.15 11.04 8.77
CA GLN A 13 4.28 9.85 8.83
C GLN A 13 3.23 9.96 9.94
N GLN A 14 3.50 10.68 11.03
CA GLN A 14 2.54 10.94 12.10
C GLN A 14 1.55 12.06 11.74
N ASN A 15 2.02 13.08 11.05
CA ASN A 15 1.21 14.18 10.57
C ASN A 15 1.76 14.75 9.25
N GLY A 16 1.24 14.26 8.14
CA GLY A 16 1.64 14.71 6.80
C GLY A 16 1.24 16.15 6.43
N ARG A 17 0.48 16.82 7.29
CA ARG A 17 0.04 18.22 7.09
C ARG A 17 0.80 19.24 7.94
N MET A 18 1.92 18.83 8.59
CA MET A 18 2.75 19.77 9.34
C MET A 18 3.29 20.88 8.44
N SER A 19 3.27 22.12 8.95
CA SER A 19 4.02 23.19 8.30
C SER A 19 5.52 22.93 8.40
N ASN A 20 6.31 23.57 7.54
CA ASN A 20 7.77 23.45 7.63
C ASN A 20 8.31 23.99 8.97
N GLN A 21 7.64 24.97 9.57
CA GLN A 21 8.00 25.51 10.88
C GLN A 21 7.78 24.48 11.99
N ASP A 22 6.59 23.87 12.04
CA ASP A 22 6.26 22.84 13.02
C ASP A 22 7.15 21.61 12.87
N LEU A 23 7.44 21.21 11.62
CA LEU A 23 8.34 20.10 11.32
C LEU A 23 9.75 20.39 11.81
N ALA A 24 10.27 21.59 11.57
CA ALA A 24 11.59 22.00 11.97
C ALA A 24 11.72 21.99 13.50
N GLU A 25 10.72 22.50 14.21
CA GLU A 25 10.63 22.47 15.67
C GLU A 25 10.61 21.03 16.20
N ALA A 26 9.73 20.18 15.64
CA ALA A 26 9.62 18.77 16.03
C ALA A 26 10.91 17.95 15.90
N VAL A 27 11.81 18.35 14.98
CA VAL A 27 13.07 17.65 14.76
C VAL A 27 14.31 18.42 15.27
N ASN A 28 14.10 19.52 15.99
CA ASN A 28 15.14 20.43 16.50
C ASN A 28 16.10 20.87 15.38
N LEU A 29 15.55 21.49 14.36
CA LEU A 29 16.26 22.16 13.27
C LEU A 29 15.70 23.57 13.05
N SER A 30 16.46 24.45 12.40
CA SER A 30 15.91 25.68 11.84
C SER A 30 15.13 25.40 10.55
N PRO A 31 14.14 26.25 10.20
CA PRO A 31 13.23 25.98 9.06
C PRO A 31 13.93 25.77 7.72
N SER A 32 14.96 26.55 7.40
CA SER A 32 15.65 26.44 6.11
C SER A 32 16.42 25.12 5.92
N PRO A 33 17.24 24.64 6.86
CA PRO A 33 17.84 23.31 6.80
C PRO A 33 16.81 22.19 6.77
N CYS A 34 15.72 22.31 7.53
CA CYS A 34 14.63 21.33 7.55
C CYS A 34 14.00 21.19 6.16
N LEU A 35 13.57 22.30 5.57
CA LEU A 35 13.00 22.34 4.22
C LEU A 35 13.95 21.75 3.16
N ARG A 36 15.23 22.08 3.24
CA ARG A 36 16.24 21.55 2.30
C ARG A 36 16.35 20.02 2.42
N ARG A 37 16.33 19.48 3.64
CA ARG A 37 16.37 18.02 3.86
C ARG A 37 15.12 17.35 3.35
N MET A 38 13.94 17.87 3.65
CA MET A 38 12.67 17.35 3.18
C MET A 38 12.63 17.26 1.64
N ARG A 39 13.00 18.37 0.94
CA ARG A 39 13.07 18.39 -0.52
C ARG A 39 14.10 17.40 -1.10
N ASN A 40 15.21 17.18 -0.41
CA ASN A 40 16.17 16.16 -0.83
C ASN A 40 15.61 14.74 -0.69
N LEU A 41 14.84 14.45 0.36
CA LEU A 41 14.17 13.16 0.55
C LEU A 41 13.09 12.92 -0.52
N GLU A 42 12.36 13.95 -0.92
CA GLU A 42 11.42 13.89 -2.05
C GLU A 42 12.17 13.65 -3.38
N LYS A 43 13.22 14.44 -3.66
CA LYS A 43 14.02 14.29 -4.88
C LYS A 43 14.67 12.91 -5.01
N GLN A 44 15.05 12.30 -3.89
CA GLN A 44 15.63 10.95 -3.85
C GLN A 44 14.56 9.84 -3.91
N GLY A 45 13.27 10.18 -3.93
CA GLY A 45 12.16 9.23 -3.92
C GLY A 45 11.96 8.48 -2.60
N VAL A 46 12.62 8.93 -1.52
CA VAL A 46 12.42 8.37 -0.17
C VAL A 46 11.03 8.78 0.35
N ILE A 47 10.67 10.05 0.18
CA ILE A 47 9.28 10.52 0.33
C ILE A 47 8.69 10.53 -1.08
N ARG A 48 7.74 9.63 -1.32
CA ARG A 48 7.12 9.45 -2.64
C ARG A 48 5.87 10.32 -2.86
N GLY A 49 5.37 10.94 -1.80
CA GLY A 49 4.17 11.79 -1.83
C GLY A 49 3.46 11.83 -0.49
N PHE A 50 2.34 12.56 -0.48
CA PHE A 50 1.45 12.70 0.66
C PHE A 50 0.04 12.30 0.20
N SER A 51 -0.67 11.54 1.02
CA SER A 51 -2.05 11.12 0.74
C SER A 51 -2.91 11.30 1.99
N ALA A 52 -4.22 11.47 1.79
CA ALA A 52 -5.16 11.43 2.88
C ALA A 52 -5.38 9.97 3.33
N GLU A 53 -5.41 9.74 4.63
CA GLU A 53 -5.94 8.52 5.20
C GLU A 53 -7.46 8.67 5.29
N VAL A 54 -8.19 7.81 4.56
CA VAL A 54 -9.65 7.85 4.45
C VAL A 54 -10.24 6.61 5.10
N ASP A 55 -11.32 6.78 5.85
CA ASP A 55 -12.13 5.68 6.35
C ASP A 55 -12.88 5.03 5.18
N ALA A 56 -12.51 3.80 4.86
CA ALA A 56 -13.06 3.08 3.73
C ALA A 56 -14.56 2.78 3.91
N ALA A 57 -15.00 2.51 5.14
CA ALA A 57 -16.43 2.27 5.41
C ALA A 57 -17.24 3.55 5.24
N ALA A 58 -16.76 4.68 5.73
CA ALA A 58 -17.39 5.98 5.51
C ALA A 58 -17.40 6.38 4.03
N TYR A 59 -16.40 5.94 3.25
CA TYR A 59 -16.35 6.14 1.80
C TYR A 59 -17.32 5.24 1.03
N GLY A 60 -17.88 4.19 1.66
CA GLY A 60 -18.79 3.22 1.05
C GLY A 60 -18.14 1.89 0.66
N LEU A 61 -16.94 1.60 1.13
CA LEU A 61 -16.18 0.37 0.87
C LEU A 61 -15.85 -0.36 2.18
N PRO A 62 -16.84 -0.85 2.94
CA PRO A 62 -16.63 -1.41 4.27
C PRO A 62 -15.91 -2.76 4.26
N ILE A 63 -15.91 -3.48 3.15
CA ILE A 63 -15.37 -4.84 3.09
C ILE A 63 -13.96 -4.83 2.52
N THR A 64 -13.00 -5.24 3.35
CA THR A 64 -11.62 -5.53 2.92
C THR A 64 -11.47 -7.02 2.69
N VAL A 65 -10.88 -7.40 1.56
CA VAL A 65 -10.64 -8.80 1.18
C VAL A 65 -9.18 -8.98 0.80
N PHE A 66 -8.55 -10.04 1.32
CA PHE A 66 -7.30 -10.54 0.81
C PHE A 66 -7.56 -11.71 -0.12
N VAL A 67 -7.15 -11.56 -1.38
CA VAL A 67 -7.30 -12.58 -2.42
C VAL A 67 -5.91 -13.10 -2.76
N ARG A 68 -5.66 -14.38 -2.51
CA ARG A 68 -4.42 -15.03 -2.86
C ARG A 68 -4.61 -15.83 -4.15
N ILE A 69 -3.68 -15.68 -5.08
CA ILE A 69 -3.77 -16.25 -6.41
C ILE A 69 -2.54 -17.10 -6.68
N ARG A 70 -2.76 -18.28 -7.26
CA ARG A 70 -1.73 -19.12 -7.85
C ARG A 70 -1.97 -19.24 -9.34
N LEU A 71 -0.93 -19.02 -10.14
CA LEU A 71 -0.97 -19.20 -11.56
C LEU A 71 -0.80 -20.67 -11.97
N GLU A 72 -1.33 -21.05 -13.13
CA GLU A 72 -1.13 -22.37 -13.70
C GLU A 72 0.31 -22.53 -14.23
N ARG A 73 0.88 -21.46 -14.75
CA ARG A 73 2.22 -21.42 -15.35
C ARG A 73 2.97 -20.17 -14.89
N HIS A 74 4.28 -20.34 -14.72
CA HIS A 74 5.18 -19.28 -14.23
C HIS A 74 6.15 -18.80 -15.34
N ASN A 75 5.77 -18.94 -16.61
CA ASN A 75 6.55 -18.34 -17.69
C ASN A 75 6.35 -16.82 -17.72
N GLU A 76 7.31 -16.11 -18.26
CA GLU A 76 7.36 -14.66 -18.28
C GLU A 76 6.11 -14.02 -18.93
N THR A 77 5.60 -14.64 -19.98
CA THR A 77 4.44 -14.13 -20.72
C THR A 77 3.17 -14.14 -19.87
N ASP A 78 2.89 -15.25 -19.17
CA ASP A 78 1.70 -15.42 -18.34
C ASP A 78 1.78 -14.52 -17.11
N VAL A 79 2.96 -14.44 -16.47
CA VAL A 79 3.23 -13.54 -15.33
C VAL A 79 2.99 -12.08 -15.73
N GLN A 80 3.63 -11.59 -16.80
CA GLN A 80 3.46 -10.21 -17.25
C GLN A 80 2.02 -9.92 -17.72
N HIS A 81 1.33 -10.89 -18.29
CA HIS A 81 -0.07 -10.73 -18.65
C HIS A 81 -0.93 -10.50 -17.42
N PHE A 82 -0.80 -11.38 -16.42
CA PHE A 82 -1.52 -11.26 -15.15
C PHE A 82 -1.25 -9.92 -14.47
N GLU A 83 0.02 -9.55 -14.29
CA GLU A 83 0.42 -8.31 -13.61
C GLU A 83 -0.14 -7.05 -14.30
N ARG A 84 -0.08 -6.99 -15.62
CA ARG A 84 -0.65 -5.88 -16.39
C ARG A 84 -2.17 -5.77 -16.21
N ARG A 85 -2.87 -6.90 -16.20
CA ARG A 85 -4.32 -6.91 -16.00
C ARG A 85 -4.70 -6.47 -14.62
N ILE A 86 -4.03 -6.98 -13.57
CA ILE A 86 -4.26 -6.59 -12.18
C ILE A 86 -4.00 -5.10 -11.95
N ALA A 87 -2.95 -4.54 -12.53
CA ALA A 87 -2.61 -3.13 -12.37
C ALA A 87 -3.68 -2.16 -12.90
N MET A 88 -4.61 -2.63 -13.74
CA MET A 88 -5.70 -1.83 -14.30
C MET A 88 -7.02 -1.95 -13.53
N ILE A 89 -7.07 -2.75 -12.46
CA ILE A 89 -8.29 -3.02 -11.70
C ILE A 89 -8.35 -2.07 -10.49
N GLU A 90 -9.30 -1.16 -10.48
CA GLU A 90 -9.41 -0.12 -9.44
C GLU A 90 -9.73 -0.68 -8.05
N GLU A 91 -10.47 -1.76 -7.96
CA GLU A 91 -10.81 -2.43 -6.71
C GLU A 91 -9.58 -3.02 -6.01
N VAL A 92 -8.49 -3.26 -6.76
CA VAL A 92 -7.22 -3.78 -6.23
C VAL A 92 -6.33 -2.63 -5.77
N LEU A 93 -6.23 -2.43 -4.47
CA LEU A 93 -5.39 -1.38 -3.90
C LEU A 93 -3.92 -1.76 -3.78
N GLU A 94 -3.64 -3.05 -3.60
CA GLU A 94 -2.29 -3.59 -3.48
C GLU A 94 -2.22 -4.95 -4.14
N CYS A 95 -1.11 -5.22 -4.81
CA CYS A 95 -0.77 -6.53 -5.35
C CYS A 95 0.68 -6.84 -4.98
N HIS A 96 0.89 -7.92 -4.25
CA HIS A 96 2.22 -8.35 -3.80
C HIS A 96 2.54 -9.73 -4.39
N ILE A 97 3.77 -9.89 -4.89
CA ILE A 97 4.33 -11.21 -5.22
C ILE A 97 4.72 -11.88 -3.90
N LEU A 98 4.36 -13.14 -3.74
CA LEU A 98 4.64 -13.92 -2.55
C LEU A 98 5.68 -15.02 -2.82
N THR A 99 6.37 -15.42 -1.79
CA THR A 99 7.10 -16.69 -1.74
C THR A 99 6.24 -17.73 -1.05
N GLY A 100 6.21 -18.98 -1.56
CA GLY A 100 5.45 -20.08 -0.96
C GLY A 100 4.41 -20.69 -1.89
N ALA A 101 3.28 -21.13 -1.33
CA ALA A 101 2.27 -21.89 -2.06
C ALA A 101 1.40 -21.05 -3.02
N MET A 102 1.34 -19.76 -2.79
CA MET A 102 0.58 -18.79 -3.60
C MET A 102 1.55 -17.78 -4.20
N ASP A 103 1.25 -17.31 -5.41
CA ASP A 103 2.14 -16.42 -6.17
C ASP A 103 1.86 -14.95 -5.87
N TYR A 104 0.59 -14.58 -5.66
CA TYR A 104 0.17 -13.20 -5.45
C TYR A 104 -0.78 -13.08 -4.28
N GLN A 105 -0.72 -11.91 -3.62
CA GLN A 105 -1.75 -11.46 -2.68
C GLN A 105 -2.25 -10.08 -3.11
N LEU A 106 -3.55 -9.99 -3.29
CA LEU A 106 -4.27 -8.74 -3.55
C LEU A 106 -4.92 -8.25 -2.27
N ARG A 107 -4.95 -6.92 -2.08
CA ARG A 107 -5.85 -6.27 -1.13
C ARG A 107 -6.93 -5.54 -1.92
N VAL A 108 -8.17 -5.94 -1.70
CA VAL A 108 -9.34 -5.49 -2.44
C VAL A 108 -10.31 -4.81 -1.48
N LEU A 109 -10.94 -3.72 -1.90
CA LEU A 109 -12.05 -3.09 -1.18
C LEU A 109 -13.31 -3.18 -2.03
N VAL A 110 -14.42 -3.58 -1.40
CA VAL A 110 -15.73 -3.69 -2.04
C VAL A 110 -16.82 -3.18 -1.11
N PRO A 111 -17.98 -2.71 -1.66
CA PRO A 111 -19.10 -2.24 -0.85
C PRO A 111 -19.82 -3.38 -0.15
N ASP A 112 -19.96 -4.55 -0.79
CA ASP A 112 -20.71 -5.71 -0.31
C ASP A 112 -20.21 -7.03 -0.93
N LEU A 113 -20.85 -8.14 -0.57
CA LEU A 113 -20.48 -9.48 -1.07
C LEU A 113 -20.89 -9.68 -2.54
N GLU A 114 -21.94 -9.05 -3.01
CA GLU A 114 -22.37 -9.13 -4.41
C GLU A 114 -21.34 -8.46 -5.33
N ALA A 115 -20.85 -7.30 -4.93
CA ALA A 115 -19.75 -6.62 -5.65
C ALA A 115 -18.46 -7.44 -5.62
N TYR A 116 -18.19 -8.19 -4.55
CA TYR A 116 -17.05 -9.11 -4.52
C TYR A 116 -17.24 -10.29 -5.49
N GLU A 117 -18.44 -10.87 -5.56
CA GLU A 117 -18.74 -11.92 -6.53
C GLU A 117 -18.56 -11.41 -7.97
N ASP A 118 -19.06 -10.22 -8.28
CA ASP A 118 -18.89 -9.56 -9.56
C ASP A 118 -17.41 -9.28 -9.88
N PHE A 119 -16.64 -8.83 -8.88
CA PHE A 119 -15.20 -8.61 -9.01
C PHE A 119 -14.47 -9.91 -9.41
N ILE A 120 -14.72 -11.02 -8.72
CA ILE A 120 -14.09 -12.31 -9.07
C ILE A 120 -14.51 -12.77 -10.46
N ARG A 121 -15.82 -12.73 -10.75
CA ARG A 121 -16.39 -13.23 -12.00
C ARG A 121 -15.97 -12.39 -13.22
N ASN A 122 -16.00 -11.07 -13.08
CA ASN A 122 -15.91 -10.16 -14.23
C ASN A 122 -14.53 -9.48 -14.34
N ARG A 123 -13.71 -9.48 -13.27
CA ARG A 123 -12.38 -8.88 -13.28
C ARG A 123 -11.25 -9.91 -13.21
N ILE A 124 -11.37 -10.91 -12.33
CA ILE A 124 -10.29 -11.88 -12.06
C ILE A 124 -10.36 -13.08 -13.02
N HIS A 125 -11.50 -13.77 -13.12
CA HIS A 125 -11.62 -14.94 -13.97
C HIS A 125 -11.27 -14.67 -15.44
N PRO A 126 -11.65 -13.53 -16.06
CA PRO A 126 -11.32 -13.26 -17.46
C PRO A 126 -9.82 -13.05 -17.74
N ILE A 127 -8.98 -12.90 -16.71
CA ILE A 127 -7.52 -12.81 -16.90
C ILE A 127 -6.99 -14.13 -17.45
N GLY A 128 -7.55 -15.27 -16.98
CA GLY A 128 -7.08 -16.61 -17.37
C GLY A 128 -5.76 -17.02 -16.72
N GLY A 129 -5.36 -18.27 -16.90
CA GLY A 129 -4.10 -18.80 -16.37
C GLY A 129 -4.03 -18.90 -14.84
N ILE A 130 -5.17 -18.85 -14.15
CA ILE A 130 -5.26 -18.95 -12.69
C ILE A 130 -5.58 -20.38 -12.28
N ALA A 131 -4.67 -21.01 -11.53
CA ALA A 131 -4.85 -22.36 -11.01
C ALA A 131 -5.73 -22.41 -9.76
N SER A 132 -5.62 -21.44 -8.88
CA SER A 132 -6.45 -21.36 -7.67
C SER A 132 -6.55 -19.93 -7.13
N ILE A 133 -7.68 -19.68 -6.47
CA ILE A 133 -7.98 -18.43 -5.77
C ILE A 133 -8.36 -18.82 -4.34
N ASP A 134 -7.73 -18.17 -3.37
CA ASP A 134 -8.05 -18.30 -1.95
C ASP A 134 -8.44 -16.91 -1.41
N THR A 135 -9.63 -16.83 -0.82
CA THR A 135 -10.24 -15.58 -0.35
C THR A 135 -10.32 -15.54 1.16
N SER A 136 -9.87 -14.43 1.74
CA SER A 136 -10.02 -14.14 3.16
C SER A 136 -10.66 -12.78 3.37
N PHE A 137 -11.88 -12.76 3.90
CA PHE A 137 -12.54 -11.52 4.33
C PHE A 137 -11.96 -11.06 5.66
N VAL A 138 -11.65 -9.77 5.75
CA VAL A 138 -11.16 -9.17 7.01
C VAL A 138 -12.36 -8.97 7.94
N TYR A 139 -12.38 -9.74 9.02
CA TYR A 139 -13.42 -9.61 10.04
C TYR A 139 -13.24 -8.34 10.89
N SER A 140 -12.00 -8.05 11.30
CA SER A 140 -11.65 -6.82 12.01
C SER A 140 -10.17 -6.49 11.85
N THR A 141 -9.82 -5.20 11.97
CA THR A 141 -8.43 -4.75 11.95
C THR A 141 -7.96 -4.47 13.36
N VAL A 142 -7.06 -5.28 13.89
CA VAL A 142 -6.49 -5.11 15.24
C VAL A 142 -5.48 -3.97 15.31
N LYS A 143 -4.72 -3.75 14.24
CA LYS A 143 -3.71 -2.67 14.16
C LYS A 143 -3.49 -2.24 12.74
N ARG A 144 -3.48 -0.92 12.52
CA ARG A 144 -3.05 -0.27 11.28
C ARG A 144 -2.12 0.89 11.64
N SER A 145 -0.95 0.96 11.05
CA SER A 145 -0.01 2.05 11.26
C SER A 145 0.80 2.30 9.99
N ALA A 146 0.87 3.55 9.57
CA ALA A 146 1.74 4.00 8.49
C ALA A 146 3.14 4.39 9.01
N VAL A 147 3.31 4.53 10.33
CA VAL A 147 4.57 4.96 10.96
C VAL A 147 5.52 3.78 11.08
N PHE A 148 6.67 3.87 10.43
CA PHE A 148 7.70 2.83 10.47
C PHE A 148 8.27 2.61 11.88
N PRO A 149 8.67 1.38 12.22
CA PRO A 149 9.37 1.11 13.46
C PRO A 149 10.70 1.86 13.52
N ARG A 150 11.15 2.19 14.73
CA ARG A 150 12.50 2.75 14.92
C ARG A 150 13.54 1.70 14.57
N LEU A 151 14.47 2.04 13.68
CA LEU A 151 15.63 1.19 13.45
C LEU A 151 16.48 1.20 14.72
N ARG A 152 16.79 0.02 15.25
CA ARG A 152 17.83 -0.11 16.28
C ARG A 152 19.15 0.26 15.59
N THR A 153 19.82 1.28 16.09
CA THR A 153 21.23 1.52 15.71
C THR A 153 22.01 0.32 16.23
N LEU A 154 22.59 -0.45 15.32
CA LEU A 154 23.60 -1.47 15.66
C LEU A 154 24.83 -0.77 16.18
#